data_4403b2c8d2519f71a6a14c4b0720c06f
#
_entry.id   4403b2c8d2519f71a6a14c4b0720c06f
#
_cell.length_a   1.000
_cell.length_b   1.000
_cell.length_c   1.000
_cell.angle_alpha   90.00
_cell.angle_beta   90.00
_cell.angle_gamma   90.00
#
_symmetry.space_group_name_H-M   'P 1'
#
loop_
_entity.id
_entity.type
_entity.pdbx_description
1 polymer ?
#
loop_
_entity_poly.entity_id
_entity_poly.type
_entity_poly.pdbx_seq_one_letter_code
_entity_poly.pdbx_strand_id
1 'polypeptide(L)'
;MCHELRALHDRLNATTVYVTHDQTEAMSMADTIAIMNRGLIEQLGAPLEVYERPASVFVADFIGSPPMNFLPFEGAMVSGQHNVQIGATTVEVPALREDLAQSQWLCGVRPEHVRLTDGSGLRAEVLGTEYLGTSQVVTLATASGGTLRAKVDVNSKASRGDQVGLNFDASAVSLFDKTSGRALRTARDDVAFVAQRSSRKLPAQGARHG
;
A
#
# COMPACT_ATOMS: atom_id res chain seq x y z
N MET A 1 13.01 -11.58 -20.23
CA MET A 1 12.39 -10.58 -21.13
C MET A 1 12.43 -9.18 -20.53
N CYS A 2 11.88 -8.91 -19.33
CA CYS A 2 11.90 -7.56 -18.71
C CYS A 2 13.31 -6.97 -18.56
N HIS A 3 14.28 -7.78 -18.10
CA HIS A 3 15.67 -7.33 -17.93
C HIS A 3 16.35 -6.92 -19.27
N GLU A 4 16.07 -7.63 -20.34
CA GLU A 4 16.62 -7.33 -21.67
C GLU A 4 16.03 -6.04 -22.24
N LEU A 5 14.72 -5.84 -22.08
CA LEU A 5 14.05 -4.60 -22.49
C LEU A 5 14.56 -3.40 -21.69
N ARG A 6 14.77 -3.55 -20.39
CA ARG A 6 15.37 -2.48 -19.55
C ARG A 6 16.79 -2.15 -20.01
N ALA A 7 17.63 -3.17 -20.26
CA ALA A 7 18.98 -2.99 -20.74
C ALA A 7 19.03 -2.34 -22.15
N LEU A 8 18.07 -2.62 -23.01
CA LEU A 8 17.94 -1.97 -24.31
C LEU A 8 17.55 -0.49 -24.16
N HIS A 9 16.56 -0.21 -23.31
CA HIS A 9 16.13 1.16 -22.98
C HIS A 9 17.31 2.00 -22.46
N ASP A 10 18.07 1.47 -21.50
CA ASP A 10 19.21 2.15 -20.89
C ASP A 10 20.31 2.45 -21.93
N ARG A 11 20.53 1.55 -22.92
CA ARG A 11 21.48 1.77 -24.02
C ARG A 11 21.02 2.80 -25.03
N LEU A 12 19.72 2.86 -25.31
CA LEU A 12 19.16 3.79 -26.28
C LEU A 12 19.02 5.21 -25.73
N ASN A 13 19.00 5.36 -24.40
CA ASN A 13 18.76 6.63 -23.70
C ASN A 13 17.56 7.40 -24.27
N ALA A 14 16.49 6.69 -24.60
CA ALA A 14 15.29 7.20 -25.24
C ALA A 14 14.10 7.16 -24.28
N THR A 15 13.20 8.12 -24.38
CA THR A 15 11.92 8.04 -23.66
C THR A 15 11.06 6.96 -24.30
N THR A 16 10.67 5.96 -23.49
CA THR A 16 9.86 4.83 -23.95
C THR A 16 8.56 4.79 -23.16
N VAL A 17 7.44 4.64 -23.85
CA VAL A 17 6.13 4.37 -23.25
C VAL A 17 5.81 2.89 -23.46
N TYR A 18 5.63 2.17 -22.35
CA TYR A 18 5.30 0.75 -22.36
C TYR A 18 3.91 0.56 -21.73
N VAL A 19 3.03 -0.13 -22.44
CA VAL A 19 1.67 -0.42 -21.96
C VAL A 19 1.58 -1.92 -21.65
N THR A 20 1.25 -2.23 -20.41
CA THR A 20 1.08 -3.61 -19.93
C THR A 20 -0.08 -3.70 -18.96
N HIS A 21 -0.64 -4.89 -18.82
CA HIS A 21 -1.55 -5.25 -17.74
C HIS A 21 -0.84 -6.06 -16.62
N ASP A 22 0.44 -6.37 -16.80
CA ASP A 22 1.25 -7.07 -15.81
C ASP A 22 1.92 -6.06 -14.86
N GLN A 23 1.49 -6.10 -13.60
CA GLN A 23 2.00 -5.22 -12.54
C GLN A 23 3.49 -5.47 -12.27
N THR A 24 3.95 -6.72 -12.37
CA THR A 24 5.34 -7.09 -12.11
C THR A 24 6.26 -6.48 -13.16
N GLU A 25 5.83 -6.50 -14.43
CA GLU A 25 6.55 -5.83 -15.52
C GLU A 25 6.63 -4.33 -15.28
N ALA A 26 5.48 -3.68 -15.01
CA ALA A 26 5.45 -2.24 -14.76
C ALA A 26 6.35 -1.85 -13.58
N MET A 27 6.23 -2.55 -12.45
CA MET A 27 7.00 -2.27 -11.22
C MET A 27 8.51 -2.47 -11.39
N SER A 28 8.93 -3.41 -12.25
CA SER A 28 10.35 -3.76 -12.43
C SER A 28 11.07 -2.94 -13.50
N MET A 29 10.34 -2.41 -14.48
CA MET A 29 10.96 -1.76 -15.65
C MET A 29 10.81 -0.24 -15.67
N ALA A 30 9.74 0.31 -15.10
CA ALA A 30 9.43 1.72 -15.26
C ALA A 30 10.18 2.62 -14.28
N ASP A 31 10.56 3.81 -14.72
CA ASP A 31 10.98 4.91 -13.85
C ASP A 31 9.76 5.66 -13.30
N THR A 32 8.67 5.65 -14.06
CA THR A 32 7.39 6.27 -13.68
C THR A 32 6.24 5.39 -14.17
N ILE A 33 5.26 5.12 -13.33
CA ILE A 33 4.05 4.36 -13.63
C ILE A 33 2.86 5.31 -13.67
N ALA A 34 2.02 5.17 -14.71
CA ALA A 34 0.71 5.78 -14.79
C ALA A 34 -0.37 4.70 -14.59
N ILE A 35 -1.10 4.77 -13.50
CA ILE A 35 -2.28 3.91 -13.27
C ILE A 35 -3.49 4.57 -13.90
N MET A 36 -4.12 3.86 -14.81
CA MET A 36 -5.28 4.37 -15.55
C MET A 36 -6.56 3.64 -15.16
N ASN A 37 -7.65 4.39 -15.03
CA ASN A 37 -8.97 3.87 -14.79
C ASN A 37 -9.98 4.60 -15.69
N ARG A 38 -10.70 3.87 -16.54
CA ARG A 38 -11.74 4.42 -17.45
C ARG A 38 -11.27 5.64 -18.25
N GLY A 39 -10.01 5.62 -18.72
CA GLY A 39 -9.43 6.69 -19.52
C GLY A 39 -8.85 7.87 -18.73
N LEU A 40 -8.92 7.85 -17.41
CA LEU A 40 -8.34 8.85 -16.51
C LEU A 40 -7.07 8.30 -15.83
N ILE A 41 -6.11 9.17 -15.57
CA ILE A 41 -4.93 8.83 -14.77
C ILE A 41 -5.32 8.99 -13.28
N GLU A 42 -5.36 7.86 -12.56
CA GLU A 42 -5.63 7.81 -11.12
C GLU A 42 -4.41 8.22 -10.30
N GLN A 43 -3.24 7.77 -10.72
CA GLN A 43 -1.98 8.12 -10.10
C GLN A 43 -0.84 8.04 -11.10
N LEU A 44 0.12 8.95 -10.96
CA LEU A 44 1.38 8.98 -11.68
C LEU A 44 2.52 9.13 -10.66
N GLY A 45 3.51 8.24 -10.67
CA GLY A 45 4.62 8.30 -9.73
C GLY A 45 5.65 7.20 -9.96
N ALA A 46 6.74 7.22 -9.18
CA ALA A 46 7.70 6.14 -9.16
C ALA A 46 7.04 4.83 -8.66
N PRO A 47 7.50 3.65 -9.12
CA PRO A 47 6.92 2.36 -8.73
C PRO A 47 6.72 2.20 -7.21
N LEU A 48 7.75 2.48 -6.43
CA LEU A 48 7.70 2.39 -4.98
C LEU A 48 6.69 3.37 -4.37
N GLU A 49 6.58 4.57 -4.90
CA GLU A 49 5.62 5.57 -4.44
C GLU A 49 4.18 5.13 -4.69
N VAL A 50 3.89 4.63 -5.90
CA VAL A 50 2.56 4.11 -6.24
C VAL A 50 2.18 2.92 -5.36
N TYR A 51 3.15 2.06 -5.04
CA TYR A 51 2.94 0.90 -4.17
C TYR A 51 2.70 1.28 -2.71
N GLU A 52 3.58 2.10 -2.14
CA GLU A 52 3.53 2.43 -0.71
C GLU A 52 2.48 3.48 -0.38
N ARG A 53 2.23 4.43 -1.29
CA ARG A 53 1.33 5.57 -1.10
C ARG A 53 0.29 5.67 -2.22
N PRO A 54 -0.61 4.69 -2.31
CA PRO A 54 -1.68 4.74 -3.29
C PRO A 54 -2.61 5.92 -3.04
N ALA A 55 -2.91 6.67 -4.10
CA ALA A 55 -3.76 7.85 -4.03
C ALA A 55 -5.25 7.53 -3.82
N SER A 56 -5.64 6.28 -4.05
CA SER A 56 -7.01 5.82 -3.89
C SER A 56 -7.10 4.33 -3.56
N VAL A 57 -8.27 3.91 -3.07
CA VAL A 57 -8.62 2.49 -2.89
C VAL A 57 -8.43 1.72 -4.20
N PHE A 58 -8.79 2.32 -5.35
CA PHE A 58 -8.61 1.70 -6.65
C PHE A 58 -7.12 1.36 -6.92
N VAL A 59 -6.22 2.30 -6.70
CA VAL A 59 -4.78 2.07 -6.90
C VAL A 59 -4.26 1.05 -5.89
N ALA A 60 -4.69 1.14 -4.63
CA ALA A 60 -4.26 0.24 -3.56
C ALA A 60 -4.69 -1.22 -3.80
N ASP A 61 -5.88 -1.42 -4.36
CA ASP A 61 -6.43 -2.74 -4.71
C ASP A 61 -5.80 -3.26 -6.01
N PHE A 62 -5.58 -2.36 -6.98
CA PHE A 62 -5.03 -2.75 -8.28
C PHE A 62 -3.55 -3.15 -8.18
N ILE A 63 -2.73 -2.45 -7.39
CA ILE A 63 -1.28 -2.71 -7.27
C ILE A 63 -0.98 -3.59 -6.07
N GLY A 64 -0.36 -4.75 -6.34
CA GLY A 64 0.07 -5.72 -5.35
C GLY A 64 -0.62 -7.08 -5.48
N SER A 65 0.13 -8.15 -5.21
CA SER A 65 -0.38 -9.52 -5.23
C SER A 65 0.11 -10.27 -3.98
N PRO A 66 -0.78 -10.54 -3.02
CA PRO A 66 -2.20 -10.15 -2.94
C PRO A 66 -2.42 -8.62 -2.84
N PRO A 67 -3.63 -8.13 -3.16
CA PRO A 67 -3.97 -6.72 -3.00
C PRO A 67 -3.98 -6.24 -1.55
N MET A 68 -4.08 -4.93 -1.32
CA MET A 68 -4.20 -4.33 0.01
C MET A 68 -5.45 -4.81 0.73
N ASN A 69 -5.34 -5.06 2.03
CA ASN A 69 -6.49 -5.31 2.89
C ASN A 69 -7.17 -3.99 3.28
N PHE A 70 -8.50 -3.99 3.38
CA PHE A 70 -9.27 -2.84 3.81
C PHE A 70 -10.15 -3.19 5.00
N LEU A 71 -9.96 -2.48 6.11
CA LEU A 71 -10.71 -2.62 7.34
C LEU A 71 -11.60 -1.39 7.52
N PRO A 72 -12.94 -1.52 7.48
CA PRO A 72 -13.83 -0.40 7.67
C PRO A 72 -13.83 0.06 9.14
N PHE A 73 -13.87 1.36 9.33
CA PHE A 73 -14.12 2.01 10.61
C PHE A 73 -14.86 3.32 10.39
N GLU A 74 -15.34 3.93 11.45
CA GLU A 74 -16.12 5.16 11.39
C GLU A 74 -15.86 6.08 12.58
N GLY A 75 -16.14 7.34 12.44
CA GLY A 75 -15.97 8.36 13.46
C GLY A 75 -15.45 9.67 12.89
N ALA A 76 -15.41 10.70 13.74
CA ALA A 76 -14.66 11.92 13.47
C ALA A 76 -13.18 11.68 13.78
N MET A 77 -12.30 12.31 13.03
CA MET A 77 -10.86 12.26 13.25
C MET A 77 -10.28 13.68 13.31
N VAL A 78 -9.24 13.85 14.12
CA VAL A 78 -8.60 15.17 14.29
C VAL A 78 -7.13 15.12 13.85
N SER A 79 -6.62 16.25 13.42
CA SER A 79 -5.21 16.42 13.07
C SER A 79 -4.30 16.01 14.23
N GLY A 80 -3.25 15.24 13.94
CA GLY A 80 -2.35 14.66 14.94
C GLY A 80 -2.82 13.32 15.54
N GLN A 81 -4.06 12.91 15.31
CA GLN A 81 -4.55 11.59 15.74
C GLN A 81 -3.74 10.49 15.05
N HIS A 82 -3.27 9.52 15.82
CA HIS A 82 -2.40 8.43 15.38
C HIS A 82 -2.93 7.04 15.74
N ASN A 83 -4.21 6.94 16.07
CA ASN A 83 -4.91 5.68 16.31
C ASN A 83 -6.36 5.76 15.85
N VAL A 84 -6.92 4.61 15.49
CA VAL A 84 -8.33 4.45 15.09
C VAL A 84 -8.93 3.22 15.75
N GLN A 85 -10.25 3.20 15.89
CA GLN A 85 -10.98 2.06 16.44
C GLN A 85 -11.51 1.18 15.31
N ILE A 86 -11.07 -0.09 15.28
CA ILE A 86 -11.60 -1.11 14.37
C ILE A 86 -12.30 -2.17 15.20
N GLY A 87 -13.63 -2.10 15.28
CA GLY A 87 -14.40 -2.87 16.24
C GLY A 87 -14.00 -2.52 17.68
N ALA A 88 -13.60 -3.50 18.46
CA ALA A 88 -13.14 -3.32 19.84
C ALA A 88 -11.62 -3.06 19.95
N THR A 89 -10.89 -3.02 18.84
CA THR A 89 -9.42 -2.94 18.83
C THR A 89 -8.96 -1.56 18.43
N THR A 90 -8.04 -0.97 19.21
CA THR A 90 -7.30 0.24 18.83
C THR A 90 -6.15 -0.14 17.91
N VAL A 91 -6.11 0.46 16.74
CA VAL A 91 -5.06 0.26 15.73
C VAL A 91 -4.25 1.55 15.59
N GLU A 92 -2.93 1.44 15.69
CA GLU A 92 -2.03 2.56 15.43
C GLU A 92 -1.94 2.85 13.92
N VAL A 93 -1.97 4.13 13.58
CA VAL A 93 -1.92 4.63 12.20
C VAL A 93 -0.97 5.83 12.12
N PRO A 94 -0.49 6.21 10.94
CA PRO A 94 0.29 7.44 10.79
C PRO A 94 -0.54 8.66 11.20
N ALA A 95 0.09 9.62 11.86
CA ALA A 95 -0.61 10.81 12.36
C ALA A 95 -1.34 11.56 11.24
N LEU A 96 -2.62 11.84 11.43
CA LEU A 96 -3.47 12.56 10.48
C LEU A 96 -2.99 14.00 10.31
N ARG A 97 -3.17 14.61 9.14
CA ARG A 97 -2.77 15.98 8.81
C ARG A 97 -3.93 16.94 8.64
N GLU A 98 -5.14 16.50 8.89
CA GLU A 98 -6.37 17.30 8.74
C GLU A 98 -7.44 16.87 9.73
N ASP A 99 -8.36 17.79 10.02
CA ASP A 99 -9.56 17.49 10.80
C ASP A 99 -10.65 16.99 9.86
N LEU A 100 -11.26 15.86 10.20
CA LEU A 100 -12.25 15.19 9.39
C LEU A 100 -13.53 14.99 10.21
N ALA A 101 -14.65 15.48 9.66
CA ALA A 101 -15.97 15.25 10.23
C ALA A 101 -16.30 13.76 10.30
N GLN A 102 -17.30 13.39 11.10
CA GLN A 102 -17.74 12.02 11.21
C GLN A 102 -18.16 11.45 9.85
N SER A 103 -17.53 10.36 9.45
CA SER A 103 -17.77 9.65 8.19
C SER A 103 -17.36 8.19 8.32
N GLN A 104 -17.39 7.47 7.20
CA GLN A 104 -16.91 6.10 7.06
C GLN A 104 -15.56 6.08 6.36
N TRP A 105 -14.62 5.34 6.94
CA TRP A 105 -13.23 5.27 6.53
C TRP A 105 -12.80 3.83 6.27
N LEU A 106 -11.69 3.67 5.58
CA LEU A 106 -11.00 2.39 5.40
C LEU A 106 -9.56 2.52 5.89
N CYS A 107 -9.17 1.59 6.75
CA CYS A 107 -7.79 1.36 7.14
C CYS A 107 -7.19 0.33 6.19
N GLY A 108 -6.28 0.77 5.32
CA GLY A 108 -5.60 -0.05 4.33
C GLY A 108 -4.27 -0.57 4.87
N VAL A 109 -4.04 -1.88 4.78
CA VAL A 109 -2.78 -2.51 5.16
C VAL A 109 -2.38 -3.58 4.15
N ARG A 110 -1.13 -3.54 3.69
CA ARG A 110 -0.60 -4.56 2.78
C ARG A 110 -0.41 -5.89 3.50
N PRO A 111 -0.58 -7.03 2.83
CA PRO A 111 -0.43 -8.37 3.44
C PRO A 111 0.90 -8.60 4.15
N GLU A 112 2.00 -8.04 3.65
CA GLU A 112 3.34 -8.15 4.25
C GLU A 112 3.54 -7.32 5.52
N HIS A 113 2.63 -6.37 5.79
CA HIS A 113 2.63 -5.53 7.01
C HIS A 113 1.64 -6.02 8.07
N VAL A 114 0.98 -7.15 7.82
CA VAL A 114 0.14 -7.85 8.79
C VAL A 114 0.98 -8.88 9.54
N ARG A 115 1.04 -8.78 10.86
CA ARG A 115 1.77 -9.72 11.73
C ARG A 115 0.79 -10.54 12.56
N LEU A 116 0.97 -11.86 12.54
CA LEU A 116 0.21 -12.77 13.40
C LEU A 116 0.84 -12.78 14.78
N THR A 117 0.01 -12.78 15.81
CA THR A 117 0.40 -12.78 17.22
C THR A 117 -0.41 -13.81 18.01
N ASP A 118 0.05 -14.15 19.22
CA ASP A 118 -0.63 -15.08 20.12
C ASP A 118 -1.82 -14.42 20.85
N GLY A 119 -2.76 -13.87 20.07
CA GLY A 119 -4.03 -13.33 20.57
C GLY A 119 -4.04 -11.85 20.95
N SER A 120 -2.92 -11.10 20.81
CA SER A 120 -2.91 -9.65 20.96
C SER A 120 -3.30 -8.94 19.65
N GLY A 121 -3.97 -7.78 19.73
CA GLY A 121 -4.42 -7.00 18.57
C GLY A 121 -5.81 -7.40 18.07
N LEU A 122 -6.03 -7.23 16.77
CA LEU A 122 -7.31 -7.56 16.14
C LEU A 122 -7.48 -9.09 16.04
N ARG A 123 -8.54 -9.62 16.63
CA ARG A 123 -8.79 -11.07 16.63
C ARG A 123 -9.26 -11.56 15.27
N ALA A 124 -8.71 -12.70 14.85
CA ALA A 124 -9.05 -13.35 13.60
C ALA A 124 -8.91 -14.88 13.69
N GLU A 125 -9.64 -15.57 12.82
CA GLU A 125 -9.53 -17.00 12.60
C GLU A 125 -8.84 -17.30 11.29
N VAL A 126 -7.93 -18.26 11.28
CA VAL A 126 -7.25 -18.73 10.07
C VAL A 126 -8.22 -19.57 9.24
N LEU A 127 -8.54 -19.10 8.03
CA LEU A 127 -9.38 -19.82 7.07
C LEU A 127 -8.59 -20.79 6.20
N GLY A 128 -7.34 -20.47 5.90
CA GLY A 128 -6.47 -21.27 5.05
C GLY A 128 -5.14 -20.61 4.76
N THR A 129 -4.24 -21.38 4.15
CA THR A 129 -2.88 -20.96 3.86
C THR A 129 -2.50 -21.40 2.46
N GLU A 130 -1.88 -20.51 1.69
CA GLU A 130 -1.36 -20.73 0.36
C GLU A 130 0.17 -20.55 0.37
N TYR A 131 0.91 -21.58 -0.07
CA TYR A 131 2.37 -21.55 -0.11
C TYR A 131 2.89 -20.95 -1.41
N LEU A 132 3.80 -19.96 -1.29
CA LEU A 132 4.43 -19.27 -2.41
C LEU A 132 5.94 -19.53 -2.52
N GLY A 133 6.40 -20.68 -2.02
CA GLY A 133 7.82 -21.05 -1.98
C GLY A 133 8.54 -20.50 -0.76
N THR A 134 9.01 -19.25 -0.77
CA THR A 134 9.73 -18.62 0.35
C THR A 134 8.82 -17.93 1.37
N SER A 135 7.56 -17.78 1.07
CA SER A 135 6.55 -17.18 1.94
C SER A 135 5.23 -17.93 1.81
N GLN A 136 4.29 -17.61 2.68
CA GLN A 136 2.92 -18.09 2.60
C GLN A 136 1.94 -16.94 2.79
N VAL A 137 0.78 -17.05 2.15
CA VAL A 137 -0.35 -16.15 2.35
C VAL A 137 -1.37 -16.84 3.23
N VAL A 138 -1.61 -16.27 4.40
CA VAL A 138 -2.64 -16.74 5.34
C VAL A 138 -3.91 -15.91 5.13
N THR A 139 -5.01 -16.57 4.83
CA THR A 139 -6.33 -15.94 4.76
C THR A 139 -7.02 -16.03 6.12
N LEU A 140 -7.52 -14.89 6.59
CA LEU A 140 -8.00 -14.69 7.94
C LEU A 140 -9.42 -14.11 7.92
N ALA A 141 -10.32 -14.61 8.77
CA ALA A 141 -11.61 -13.99 9.03
C ALA A 141 -11.54 -13.15 10.29
N THR A 142 -11.96 -11.89 10.22
CA THR A 142 -12.02 -11.01 11.39
C THR A 142 -13.38 -11.11 12.07
N ALA A 143 -13.44 -10.82 13.37
CA ALA A 143 -14.68 -10.78 14.14
C ALA A 143 -15.70 -9.76 13.62
N SER A 144 -15.24 -8.73 12.87
CA SER A 144 -16.09 -7.74 12.20
C SER A 144 -16.67 -8.21 10.86
N GLY A 145 -16.43 -9.46 10.45
CA GLY A 145 -17.03 -10.08 9.26
C GLY A 145 -16.29 -9.86 7.95
N GLY A 146 -15.07 -9.30 7.99
CA GLY A 146 -14.21 -9.15 6.81
C GLY A 146 -13.15 -10.24 6.72
N THR A 147 -12.58 -10.42 5.52
CA THR A 147 -11.39 -11.26 5.31
C THR A 147 -10.16 -10.41 5.11
N LEU A 148 -9.04 -10.87 5.69
CA LEU A 148 -7.72 -10.28 5.51
C LEU A 148 -6.76 -11.33 4.99
N ARG A 149 -5.69 -10.88 4.34
CA ARG A 149 -4.56 -11.71 3.94
C ARG A 149 -3.30 -11.21 4.63
N ALA A 150 -2.55 -12.14 5.21
CA ALA A 150 -1.22 -11.87 5.77
C ALA A 150 -0.18 -12.63 4.95
N LYS A 151 0.86 -11.94 4.48
CA LYS A 151 2.01 -12.59 3.85
C LYS A 151 3.10 -12.76 4.90
N VAL A 152 3.36 -14.00 5.29
CA VAL A 152 4.26 -14.35 6.39
C VAL A 152 5.36 -15.28 5.92
N ASP A 153 6.37 -15.49 6.76
CA ASP A 153 7.43 -16.47 6.50
C ASP A 153 6.86 -17.88 6.34
N VAL A 154 7.47 -18.68 5.48
CA VAL A 154 7.04 -20.06 5.19
C VAL A 154 7.02 -20.95 6.43
N ASN A 155 7.84 -20.65 7.43
CA ASN A 155 7.90 -21.41 8.68
C ASN A 155 6.87 -20.93 9.73
N SER A 156 6.09 -19.90 9.43
CA SER A 156 5.02 -19.44 10.31
C SER A 156 3.98 -20.54 10.49
N LYS A 157 3.73 -20.93 11.74
CA LYS A 157 2.75 -21.97 12.06
C LYS A 157 1.37 -21.34 12.13
N ALA A 158 0.59 -21.50 11.08
CA ALA A 158 -0.79 -21.07 11.03
C ALA A 158 -1.63 -22.19 10.37
N SER A 159 -2.52 -22.80 11.13
CA SER A 159 -3.39 -23.89 10.67
C SER A 159 -4.83 -23.40 10.60
N ARG A 160 -5.60 -23.97 9.68
CA ARG A 160 -7.02 -23.65 9.56
C ARG A 160 -7.76 -23.90 10.89
N GLY A 161 -8.52 -22.89 11.34
CA GLY A 161 -9.25 -22.88 12.60
C GLY A 161 -8.49 -22.27 13.77
N ASP A 162 -7.19 -21.97 13.62
CA ASP A 162 -6.42 -21.28 14.67
C ASP A 162 -6.99 -19.90 14.93
N GLN A 163 -7.08 -19.53 16.20
CA GLN A 163 -7.44 -18.18 16.65
C GLN A 163 -6.15 -17.40 16.89
N VAL A 164 -5.99 -16.30 16.15
CA VAL A 164 -4.78 -15.47 16.19
C VAL A 164 -5.13 -14.01 16.46
N GLY A 165 -4.17 -13.25 16.94
CA GLY A 165 -4.22 -11.80 16.95
C GLY A 165 -3.50 -11.23 15.73
N LEU A 166 -3.90 -10.03 15.31
CA LEU A 166 -3.27 -9.32 14.19
C LEU A 166 -2.79 -7.96 14.65
N ASN A 167 -1.52 -7.69 14.41
CA ASN A 167 -0.92 -6.37 14.55
C ASN A 167 -0.48 -5.87 13.18
N PHE A 168 -0.50 -4.55 13.02
CA PHE A 168 -0.13 -3.87 11.78
C PHE A 168 1.09 -2.98 12.01
N ASP A 169 1.93 -2.87 10.99
CA ASP A 169 2.99 -1.86 11.00
C ASP A 169 2.34 -0.47 10.79
N ALA A 170 2.25 0.32 11.87
CA ALA A 170 1.60 1.62 11.84
C ALA A 170 2.17 2.54 10.75
N SER A 171 3.48 2.48 10.49
CA SER A 171 4.14 3.30 9.47
C SER A 171 3.73 2.93 8.03
N ALA A 172 3.20 1.72 7.83
CA ALA A 172 2.79 1.18 6.53
C ALA A 172 1.26 1.23 6.29
N VAL A 173 0.48 1.66 7.29
CA VAL A 173 -0.98 1.82 7.16
C VAL A 173 -1.31 3.04 6.30
N SER A 174 -2.29 2.89 5.42
CA SER A 174 -2.91 3.98 4.64
C SER A 174 -4.37 4.16 5.07
N LEU A 175 -4.84 5.40 5.11
CA LEU A 175 -6.23 5.70 5.44
C LEU A 175 -6.95 6.24 4.19
N PHE A 176 -8.20 5.84 4.00
CA PHE A 176 -9.00 6.26 2.85
C PHE A 176 -10.40 6.68 3.28
N ASP A 177 -10.95 7.65 2.58
CA ASP A 177 -12.38 7.96 2.64
C ASP A 177 -13.14 6.86 1.88
N LYS A 178 -14.09 6.20 2.56
CA LYS A 178 -14.81 5.06 1.99
C LYS A 178 -15.73 5.47 0.85
N THR A 179 -16.25 6.69 0.87
CA THR A 179 -17.21 7.18 -0.13
C THR A 179 -16.53 7.60 -1.42
N SER A 180 -15.49 8.42 -1.32
CA SER A 180 -14.74 8.90 -2.49
C SER A 180 -13.65 7.93 -2.94
N GLY A 181 -13.23 7.02 -2.06
CA GLY A 181 -12.09 6.13 -2.28
C GLY A 181 -10.73 6.82 -2.22
N ARG A 182 -10.65 8.11 -1.90
CA ARG A 182 -9.38 8.86 -1.88
C ARG A 182 -8.59 8.62 -0.61
N ALA A 183 -7.26 8.62 -0.73
CA ALA A 183 -6.37 8.54 0.41
C ALA A 183 -6.46 9.83 1.25
N LEU A 184 -6.42 9.67 2.58
CA LEU A 184 -6.34 10.77 3.54
C LEU A 184 -4.88 11.18 3.74
N ARG A 185 -4.67 12.47 4.02
CA ARG A 185 -3.32 13.00 4.29
C ARG A 185 -2.86 12.62 5.68
N THR A 186 -1.67 12.02 5.74
CA THR A 186 -1.05 11.55 6.97
C THR A 186 0.42 11.96 7.03
N ALA A 187 1.11 11.68 8.14
CA ALA A 187 2.54 11.93 8.30
C ALA A 187 3.42 11.20 7.24
N ARG A 188 2.90 10.17 6.58
CA ARG A 188 3.60 9.49 5.47
C ARG A 188 3.78 10.39 4.25
N ASP A 189 2.88 11.34 4.06
CA ASP A 189 2.92 12.25 2.91
C ASP A 189 3.99 13.33 3.07
N ASP A 190 4.37 13.68 4.30
CA ASP A 190 5.40 14.68 4.58
C ASP A 190 6.77 14.24 4.05
N VAL A 191 7.13 12.97 4.17
CA VAL A 191 8.38 12.40 3.68
C VAL A 191 8.44 12.41 2.15
N ALA A 192 7.32 12.16 1.48
CA ALA A 192 7.20 12.22 0.03
C ALA A 192 7.41 13.63 -0.52
N PHE A 193 6.85 14.62 0.14
CA PHE A 193 6.98 16.02 -0.26
C PHE A 193 8.43 16.49 -0.19
N VAL A 194 9.18 16.07 0.82
CA VAL A 194 10.61 16.36 0.95
C VAL A 194 11.43 15.65 -0.13
N ALA A 195 11.15 14.39 -0.41
CA ALA A 195 11.85 13.60 -1.44
C ALA A 195 11.60 14.16 -2.86
N GLN A 196 10.36 14.54 -3.19
CA GLN A 196 10.03 15.17 -4.48
C GLN A 196 10.66 16.54 -4.65
N ARG A 197 10.79 17.34 -3.59
CA ARG A 197 11.52 18.60 -3.64
C ARG A 197 13.02 18.40 -3.84
N SER A 198 13.60 17.36 -3.26
CA SER A 198 15.03 17.03 -3.41
C SER A 198 15.37 16.51 -4.79
N SER A 199 14.48 15.73 -5.42
CA SER A 199 14.68 15.21 -6.79
C SER A 199 14.41 16.25 -7.89
N ARG A 200 13.64 17.30 -7.62
CA ARG A 200 13.42 18.42 -8.56
C ARG A 200 14.57 19.46 -8.61
N LYS A 201 15.57 19.34 -7.75
CA LYS A 201 16.77 20.19 -7.79
C LYS A 201 17.87 19.55 -8.63
N LEU A 202 17.67 19.42 -9.96
CA LEU A 202 18.75 19.32 -10.94
C LEU A 202 18.21 19.55 -12.35
N PRO A 203 18.34 20.77 -12.88
CA PRO A 203 18.93 20.91 -14.19
C PRO A 203 20.36 21.38 -13.99
N ALA A 204 21.33 20.51 -14.20
CA ALA A 204 22.70 20.94 -14.44
C ALA A 204 22.69 21.83 -15.69
N GLN A 205 22.92 23.10 -15.50
CA GLN A 205 23.23 24.01 -16.60
C GLN A 205 24.51 23.53 -17.24
N GLY A 206 24.39 22.98 -18.43
CA GLY A 206 25.52 22.67 -19.28
C GLY A 206 26.32 23.94 -19.55
N ALA A 207 27.56 23.92 -19.14
CA ALA A 207 28.56 24.91 -19.53
C ALA A 207 28.65 24.95 -21.07
N ARG A 208 28.27 26.06 -21.67
CA ARG A 208 28.67 26.41 -23.01
C ARG A 208 30.18 26.72 -22.95
N HIS A 209 30.96 25.95 -23.65
CA HIS A 209 32.30 26.37 -24.06
C HIS A 209 32.25 26.69 -25.55
N GLY A 210 32.75 27.87 -25.85
CA GLY A 210 32.92 28.44 -27.20
C GLY A 210 33.93 27.73 -28.08
#